data_6be92e28d8d2d992d2fb1c8faefb0887
#
_entry.id   6be92e28d8d2d992d2fb1c8faefb0887
#
_cell.length_a   1.000
_cell.length_b   1.000
_cell.length_c   1.000
_cell.angle_alpha   90.00
_cell.angle_beta   90.00
_cell.angle_gamma   90.00
#
_symmetry.space_group_name_H-M   'P 1'
#
loop_
_entity.id
_entity.type
_entity.pdbx_description
1 polymer ?
#
loop_
_entity_poly.entity_id
_entity_poly.type
_entity_poly.pdbx_seq_one_letter_code
_entity_poly.pdbx_strand_id
1 'polypeptide(L)'
;ILKIAKVEMPDAILAGYSAYPYSIDFGKFRKICDEVGCALIVDMAHIAGLVAGGVHQNPVPYADIVTSTTHKTLRGPRGGLILTNSEKLIKKINSAVFPFYQGGPLEHIIGAKAICFKEALDDNFKDYAQEVINNTHTCMSKLKELGAFVSETDNHLFLLNTLDTYGLTGLAAQNKLEEINITTNKNMIPGDMLSPKETS
;
A
#
# COMPACT_ATOMS: atom_id res chain seq x y z
N ILE A 1 6.50 17.53 -6.15
CA ILE A 1 6.08 17.55 -4.72
C ILE A 1 6.72 18.74 -4.02
N LEU A 2 8.07 18.90 -3.97
CA LEU A 2 8.75 19.99 -3.25
C LEU A 2 8.24 21.39 -3.61
N LYS A 3 8.08 21.68 -4.92
CA LYS A 3 7.56 23.00 -5.38
C LYS A 3 6.17 23.29 -4.81
N ILE A 4 5.30 22.29 -4.78
CA ILE A 4 3.95 22.41 -4.22
C ILE A 4 4.03 22.58 -2.70
N ALA A 5 4.81 21.76 -2.02
CA ALA A 5 4.96 21.84 -0.57
C ALA A 5 5.49 23.20 -0.09
N LYS A 6 6.40 23.84 -0.86
CA LYS A 6 6.88 25.21 -0.56
C LYS A 6 5.81 26.30 -0.73
N VAL A 7 4.84 26.08 -1.58
CA VAL A 7 3.74 27.03 -1.79
C VAL A 7 2.63 26.82 -0.75
N GLU A 8 2.23 25.56 -0.56
CA GLU A 8 1.10 25.20 0.29
C GLU A 8 1.45 25.15 1.79
N MET A 9 2.75 25.02 2.15
CA MET A 9 3.24 24.92 3.53
C MET A 9 2.40 23.98 4.41
N PRO A 10 2.24 22.71 4.04
CA PRO A 10 1.36 21.78 4.75
C PRO A 10 1.91 21.43 6.15
N ASP A 11 1.03 21.11 7.10
CA ASP A 11 1.43 20.57 8.40
C ASP A 11 1.98 19.15 8.31
N ALA A 12 1.53 18.37 7.31
CA ALA A 12 1.98 17.02 7.07
C ALA A 12 1.88 16.64 5.59
N ILE A 13 2.78 15.76 5.14
CA ILE A 13 2.69 15.09 3.84
C ILE A 13 2.36 13.62 4.09
N LEU A 14 1.29 13.13 3.45
CA LEU A 14 0.92 11.71 3.46
C LEU A 14 1.47 11.03 2.20
N ALA A 15 2.28 9.99 2.39
CA ALA A 15 2.75 9.12 1.33
C ALA A 15 2.24 7.70 1.53
N GLY A 16 1.99 7.00 0.43
CA GLY A 16 1.41 5.65 0.43
C GLY A 16 0.14 5.60 -0.43
N TYR A 17 -0.01 4.52 -1.20
CA TYR A 17 -1.03 4.44 -2.24
C TYR A 17 -1.60 3.03 -2.35
N SER A 18 -2.85 2.91 -2.80
CA SER A 18 -3.53 1.62 -2.94
C SER A 18 -3.18 0.90 -4.25
N ALA A 19 -3.18 1.64 -5.36
CA ALA A 19 -2.98 1.09 -6.70
C ALA A 19 -1.74 1.71 -7.36
N TYR A 20 -0.61 1.60 -6.68
CA TYR A 20 0.65 2.18 -7.15
C TYR A 20 1.70 1.08 -7.34
N PRO A 21 2.11 0.80 -8.58
CA PRO A 21 2.97 -0.34 -8.89
C PRO A 21 4.46 -0.11 -8.64
N TYR A 22 4.88 1.12 -8.39
CA TYR A 22 6.30 1.46 -8.26
C TYR A 22 6.74 1.60 -6.81
N SER A 23 8.05 1.52 -6.58
CA SER A 23 8.65 1.84 -5.29
C SER A 23 8.51 3.32 -4.94
N ILE A 24 8.31 3.60 -3.66
CA ILE A 24 8.23 4.95 -3.11
C ILE A 24 9.55 5.24 -2.39
N ASP A 25 10.23 6.32 -2.77
CA ASP A 25 11.45 6.77 -2.09
C ASP A 25 11.09 7.61 -0.85
N PHE A 26 10.92 6.94 0.27
CA PHE A 26 10.57 7.58 1.55
C PHE A 26 11.66 8.54 2.03
N GLY A 27 12.93 8.29 1.66
CA GLY A 27 14.04 9.19 1.99
C GLY A 27 13.91 10.54 1.28
N LYS A 28 13.44 10.56 0.01
CA LYS A 28 13.13 11.82 -0.67
C LYS A 28 11.95 12.56 -0.05
N PHE A 29 10.90 11.84 0.36
CA PHE A 29 9.78 12.45 1.08
C PHE A 29 10.24 13.08 2.41
N ARG A 30 11.10 12.38 3.17
CA ARG A 30 11.66 12.92 4.41
C ARG A 30 12.42 14.23 4.18
N LYS A 31 13.30 14.28 3.17
CA LYS A 31 14.04 15.50 2.80
C LYS A 31 13.11 16.67 2.45
N ILE A 32 12.02 16.39 1.73
CA ILE A 32 11.02 17.41 1.40
C ILE A 32 10.35 17.93 2.66
N CYS A 33 9.91 17.03 3.55
CA CYS A 33 9.28 17.40 4.81
C CYS A 33 10.21 18.22 5.71
N ASP A 34 11.49 17.84 5.79
CA ASP A 34 12.51 18.60 6.55
C ASP A 34 12.70 19.99 5.99
N GLU A 35 12.70 20.16 4.66
CA GLU A 35 12.89 21.46 4.00
C GLU A 35 11.73 22.43 4.24
N VAL A 36 10.50 21.92 4.33
CA VAL A 36 9.30 22.76 4.57
C VAL A 36 8.84 22.75 6.03
N GLY A 37 9.47 21.95 6.88
CA GLY A 37 9.17 21.90 8.32
C GLY A 37 7.88 21.16 8.66
N CYS A 38 7.46 20.17 7.86
CA CYS A 38 6.22 19.42 8.09
C CYS A 38 6.47 17.95 8.52
N ALA A 39 5.43 17.30 9.03
CA ALA A 39 5.49 15.88 9.37
C ALA A 39 5.39 15.00 8.12
N LEU A 40 6.06 13.83 8.14
CA LEU A 40 5.88 12.76 7.17
C LEU A 40 5.03 11.64 7.76
N ILE A 41 3.86 11.40 7.18
CA ILE A 41 3.00 10.27 7.49
C ILE A 41 3.07 9.28 6.32
N VAL A 42 3.31 8.01 6.60
CA VAL A 42 3.32 6.97 5.56
C VAL A 42 2.27 5.93 5.85
N ASP A 43 1.39 5.68 4.88
CA ASP A 43 0.52 4.51 4.90
C ASP A 43 1.15 3.39 4.07
N MET A 44 1.63 2.34 4.74
CA MET A 44 2.26 1.19 4.09
C MET A 44 1.32 -0.01 3.95
N ALA A 45 0.01 0.18 4.09
CA ALA A 45 -0.96 -0.91 4.17
C ALA A 45 -0.83 -1.93 3.03
N HIS A 46 -0.63 -1.49 1.80
CA HIS A 46 -0.47 -2.39 0.65
C HIS A 46 0.84 -3.15 0.64
N ILE A 47 1.93 -2.52 1.08
CA ILE A 47 3.29 -3.06 1.00
C ILE A 47 3.81 -3.62 2.34
N ALA A 48 3.00 -3.59 3.41
CA ALA A 48 3.46 -3.95 4.76
C ALA A 48 4.09 -5.35 4.85
N GLY A 49 3.55 -6.33 4.14
CA GLY A 49 4.13 -7.68 4.07
C GLY A 49 5.47 -7.70 3.34
N LEU A 50 5.62 -6.91 2.27
CA LEU A 50 6.87 -6.79 1.52
C LEU A 50 7.96 -6.09 2.35
N VAL A 51 7.57 -5.09 3.15
CA VAL A 51 8.45 -4.41 4.10
C VAL A 51 8.89 -5.37 5.20
N ALA A 52 7.96 -6.13 5.80
CA ALA A 52 8.26 -7.12 6.82
C ALA A 52 9.18 -8.24 6.31
N GLY A 53 8.97 -8.69 5.07
CA GLY A 53 9.83 -9.67 4.40
C GLY A 53 11.16 -9.10 3.90
N GLY A 54 11.42 -7.79 4.08
CA GLY A 54 12.68 -7.15 3.69
C GLY A 54 12.90 -7.00 2.18
N VAL A 55 11.84 -7.11 1.37
CA VAL A 55 11.89 -7.01 -0.09
C VAL A 55 11.36 -5.68 -0.65
N HIS A 56 11.01 -4.76 0.23
CA HIS A 56 10.59 -3.39 -0.10
C HIS A 56 11.19 -2.40 0.90
N GLN A 57 11.40 -1.14 0.49
CA GLN A 57 11.92 -0.10 1.38
C GLN A 57 11.04 0.07 2.62
N ASN A 58 11.68 0.05 3.79
CA ASN A 58 11.01 0.29 5.07
C ASN A 58 10.80 1.79 5.32
N PRO A 59 9.56 2.30 5.49
CA PRO A 59 9.29 3.69 5.77
C PRO A 59 9.59 4.12 7.22
N VAL A 60 9.64 3.18 8.16
CA VAL A 60 9.73 3.47 9.61
C VAL A 60 10.93 4.37 9.99
N PRO A 61 12.12 4.23 9.39
CA PRO A 61 13.24 5.14 9.70
C PRO A 61 13.06 6.58 9.20
N TYR A 62 12.13 6.83 8.28
CA TYR A 62 11.95 8.12 7.62
C TYR A 62 10.71 8.88 8.09
N ALA A 63 9.65 8.16 8.47
CA ALA A 63 8.36 8.74 8.78
C ALA A 63 8.22 9.09 10.28
N ASP A 64 7.50 10.16 10.57
CA ASP A 64 7.08 10.49 11.93
C ASP A 64 6.01 9.54 12.45
N ILE A 65 5.09 9.15 11.53
CA ILE A 65 4.03 8.17 11.80
C ILE A 65 3.92 7.23 10.58
N VAL A 66 3.82 5.94 10.86
CA VAL A 66 3.49 4.94 9.84
C VAL A 66 2.18 4.27 10.20
N THR A 67 1.24 4.23 9.25
CA THR A 67 0.00 3.49 9.38
C THR A 67 0.02 2.25 8.48
N SER A 68 -0.72 1.24 8.86
CA SER A 68 -0.91 0.03 8.07
C SER A 68 -2.20 -0.68 8.39
N THR A 69 -2.60 -1.56 7.50
CA THR A 69 -3.52 -2.66 7.78
C THR A 69 -2.74 -3.95 8.00
N THR A 70 -3.35 -4.93 8.66
CA THR A 70 -2.73 -6.24 8.88
C THR A 70 -3.21 -7.31 7.88
N HIS A 71 -4.24 -7.05 7.09
CA HIS A 71 -4.96 -8.03 6.27
C HIS A 71 -4.68 -7.97 4.76
N LYS A 72 -3.61 -7.31 4.33
CA LYS A 72 -3.16 -7.29 2.92
C LYS A 72 -1.92 -8.17 2.74
N THR A 73 -0.86 -7.67 2.17
CA THR A 73 0.39 -8.44 1.98
C THR A 73 0.97 -9.00 3.28
N LEU A 74 0.66 -8.41 4.43
CA LEU A 74 1.05 -8.93 5.74
C LEU A 74 0.29 -10.20 6.15
N ARG A 75 -0.78 -10.57 5.42
CA ARG A 75 -1.62 -11.77 5.55
C ARG A 75 -2.16 -12.06 6.96
N GLY A 76 -2.45 -11.01 7.71
CA GLY A 76 -3.03 -11.09 9.05
C GLY A 76 -4.55 -10.88 9.10
N PRO A 77 -5.14 -10.73 10.29
CA PRO A 77 -6.54 -10.44 10.47
C PRO A 77 -6.88 -9.02 10.03
N ARG A 78 -8.18 -8.74 9.80
CA ARG A 78 -8.63 -7.37 9.56
C ARG A 78 -8.36 -6.50 10.78
N GLY A 79 -7.57 -5.45 10.59
CA GLY A 79 -7.22 -4.51 11.63
C GLY A 79 -6.24 -3.46 11.15
N GLY A 80 -6.02 -2.45 11.97
CA GLY A 80 -5.06 -1.38 11.76
C GLY A 80 -3.84 -1.49 12.67
N LEU A 81 -2.81 -0.78 12.29
CA LEU A 81 -1.54 -0.67 13.00
C LEU A 81 -1.02 0.76 12.84
N ILE A 82 -0.51 1.35 13.93
CA ILE A 82 0.16 2.64 13.90
C ILE A 82 1.53 2.47 14.57
N LEU A 83 2.58 2.95 13.91
CA LEU A 83 3.96 2.90 14.38
C LEU A 83 4.54 4.30 14.44
N THR A 84 5.36 4.56 15.45
CA THR A 84 6.17 5.78 15.55
C THR A 84 7.39 5.52 16.41
N ASN A 85 8.50 6.17 16.09
CA ASN A 85 9.71 6.19 16.94
C ASN A 85 9.72 7.36 17.93
N SER A 86 8.68 8.20 17.95
CA SER A 86 8.59 9.39 18.80
C SER A 86 7.80 9.11 20.08
N GLU A 87 8.49 9.18 21.22
CA GLU A 87 7.84 9.07 22.53
C GLU A 87 6.76 10.16 22.76
N LYS A 88 6.93 11.33 22.17
CA LYS A 88 5.95 12.43 22.27
C LYS A 88 4.69 12.09 21.44
N LEU A 89 4.86 11.52 20.24
CA LEU A 89 3.75 11.19 19.38
C LEU A 89 2.99 9.97 19.89
N ILE A 90 3.67 8.94 20.39
CA ILE A 90 2.98 7.73 20.88
C ILE A 90 1.96 8.02 21.97
N LYS A 91 2.26 8.97 22.88
CA LYS A 91 1.30 9.38 23.92
C LYS A 91 0.04 10.00 23.32
N LYS A 92 0.20 10.86 22.32
CA LYS A 92 -0.93 11.50 21.61
C LYS A 92 -1.71 10.46 20.79
N ILE A 93 -1.02 9.56 20.09
CA ILE A 93 -1.63 8.49 19.30
C ILE A 93 -2.47 7.58 20.21
N ASN A 94 -1.91 7.11 21.33
CA ASN A 94 -2.63 6.26 22.27
C ASN A 94 -3.89 6.94 22.81
N SER A 95 -3.81 8.21 23.18
CA SER A 95 -4.97 8.99 23.64
C SER A 95 -6.02 9.20 22.54
N ALA A 96 -5.59 9.41 21.30
CA ALA A 96 -6.48 9.54 20.16
C ALA A 96 -7.16 8.20 19.83
N VAL A 97 -6.43 7.09 19.87
CA VAL A 97 -7.02 5.77 19.66
C VAL A 97 -8.01 5.44 20.74
N PHE A 98 -7.61 5.51 21.99
CA PHE A 98 -8.47 5.22 23.12
C PHE A 98 -8.27 6.27 24.24
N PRO A 99 -9.33 6.87 24.76
CA PRO A 99 -10.76 6.58 24.50
C PRO A 99 -11.41 7.44 23.40
N PHE A 100 -10.60 8.23 22.62
CA PHE A 100 -11.21 9.28 21.80
C PHE A 100 -11.94 8.72 20.55
N TYR A 101 -11.29 7.86 19.75
CA TYR A 101 -11.87 7.30 18.52
C TYR A 101 -12.41 5.89 18.69
N GLN A 102 -11.85 5.09 19.60
CA GLN A 102 -12.20 3.68 19.80
C GLN A 102 -12.62 3.41 21.24
N GLY A 103 -13.35 2.29 21.44
CA GLY A 103 -13.78 1.79 22.73
C GLY A 103 -13.16 0.43 23.06
N GLY A 104 -13.96 -0.49 23.56
CA GLY A 104 -13.53 -1.84 23.91
C GLY A 104 -12.82 -2.56 22.77
N PRO A 105 -11.66 -3.18 23.02
CA PRO A 105 -10.87 -3.83 21.98
C PRO A 105 -11.47 -5.16 21.54
N LEU A 106 -11.20 -5.54 20.28
CA LEU A 106 -11.50 -6.86 19.75
C LEU A 106 -10.34 -7.80 20.08
N GLU A 107 -10.38 -8.46 21.24
CA GLU A 107 -9.25 -9.25 21.76
C GLU A 107 -8.88 -10.43 20.85
N HIS A 108 -9.85 -11.07 20.20
CA HIS A 108 -9.58 -12.11 19.22
C HIS A 108 -8.78 -11.59 18.02
N ILE A 109 -9.00 -10.35 17.58
CA ILE A 109 -8.20 -9.70 16.54
C ILE A 109 -6.79 -9.41 17.05
N ILE A 110 -6.63 -8.98 18.30
CA ILE A 110 -5.33 -8.72 18.92
C ILE A 110 -4.53 -10.02 18.99
N GLY A 111 -5.14 -11.12 19.45
CA GLY A 111 -4.52 -12.44 19.47
C GLY A 111 -4.11 -12.91 18.06
N ALA A 112 -4.96 -12.73 17.06
CA ALA A 112 -4.65 -13.07 15.67
C ALA A 112 -3.52 -12.20 15.10
N LYS A 113 -3.44 -10.90 15.46
CA LYS A 113 -2.30 -10.04 15.09
C LYS A 113 -0.98 -10.53 15.69
N ALA A 114 -0.99 -11.02 16.93
CA ALA A 114 0.22 -11.55 17.56
C ALA A 114 0.77 -12.77 16.79
N ILE A 115 -0.11 -13.65 16.32
CA ILE A 115 0.27 -14.79 15.47
C ILE A 115 0.81 -14.28 14.12
N CYS A 116 0.10 -13.36 13.46
CA CYS A 116 0.54 -12.74 12.21
C CYS A 116 1.96 -12.14 12.32
N PHE A 117 2.23 -11.41 13.38
CA PHE A 117 3.56 -10.80 13.59
C PHE A 117 4.62 -11.86 13.90
N LYS A 118 4.28 -12.92 14.62
CA LYS A 118 5.18 -14.05 14.86
C LYS A 118 5.54 -14.76 13.55
N GLU A 119 4.57 -15.00 12.67
CA GLU A 119 4.82 -15.56 11.33
C GLU A 119 5.68 -14.63 10.48
N ALA A 120 5.45 -13.31 10.56
CA ALA A 120 6.24 -12.32 9.82
C ALA A 120 7.71 -12.19 10.29
N LEU A 121 8.05 -12.75 11.46
CA LEU A 121 9.43 -12.84 11.97
C LEU A 121 10.14 -14.12 11.51
N ASP A 122 9.43 -15.07 10.92
CA ASP A 122 10.01 -16.32 10.41
C ASP A 122 10.75 -16.08 9.09
N ASP A 123 11.87 -16.77 8.88
CA ASP A 123 12.68 -16.67 7.66
C ASP A 123 11.87 -17.02 6.40
N ASN A 124 10.93 -17.96 6.50
CA ASN A 124 10.03 -18.31 5.38
C ASN A 124 9.12 -17.16 4.93
N PHE A 125 8.91 -16.14 5.77
CA PHE A 125 8.11 -14.99 5.40
C PHE A 125 8.79 -14.12 4.34
N LYS A 126 10.13 -14.08 4.35
CA LYS A 126 10.92 -13.44 3.30
C LYS A 126 10.72 -14.14 1.96
N ASP A 127 10.75 -15.47 1.96
CA ASP A 127 10.54 -16.28 0.76
C ASP A 127 9.13 -16.05 0.21
N TYR A 128 8.11 -16.04 1.06
CA TYR A 128 6.75 -15.68 0.68
C TYR A 128 6.68 -14.29 0.04
N ALA A 129 7.28 -13.27 0.66
CA ALA A 129 7.25 -11.91 0.15
C ALA A 129 7.96 -11.79 -1.22
N GLN A 130 9.08 -12.48 -1.39
CA GLN A 130 9.80 -12.53 -2.66
C GLN A 130 8.99 -13.25 -3.73
N GLU A 131 8.32 -14.35 -3.38
CA GLU A 131 7.48 -15.12 -4.32
C GLU A 131 6.27 -14.29 -4.80
N VAL A 132 5.68 -13.46 -3.93
CA VAL A 132 4.63 -12.52 -4.34
C VAL A 132 5.12 -11.58 -5.45
N ILE A 133 6.33 -11.03 -5.33
CA ILE A 133 6.93 -10.18 -6.36
C ILE A 133 7.22 -10.97 -7.63
N ASN A 134 7.81 -12.15 -7.53
CA ASN A 134 8.14 -13.01 -8.66
C ASN A 134 6.89 -13.38 -9.47
N ASN A 135 5.82 -13.77 -8.79
CA ASN A 135 4.55 -14.11 -9.42
C ASN A 135 3.91 -12.91 -10.13
N THR A 136 4.00 -11.73 -9.51
CA THR A 136 3.51 -10.49 -10.13
C THR A 136 4.28 -10.16 -11.41
N HIS A 137 5.61 -10.26 -11.38
CA HIS A 137 6.45 -10.04 -12.55
C HIS A 137 6.19 -11.06 -13.66
N THR A 138 6.02 -12.33 -13.31
CA THR A 138 5.71 -13.39 -14.27
C THR A 138 4.38 -13.14 -14.96
N CYS A 139 3.34 -12.81 -14.21
CA CYS A 139 2.02 -12.49 -14.74
C CYS A 139 2.07 -11.24 -15.64
N MET A 140 2.67 -10.17 -15.17
CA MET A 140 2.84 -8.92 -15.92
C MET A 140 3.58 -9.16 -17.25
N SER A 141 4.71 -9.87 -17.21
CA SER A 141 5.52 -10.14 -18.39
C SER A 141 4.74 -10.96 -19.41
N LYS A 142 3.99 -11.95 -18.94
CA LYS A 142 3.16 -12.79 -19.84
C LYS A 142 2.05 -11.99 -20.51
N LEU A 143 1.40 -11.09 -19.78
CA LEU A 143 0.40 -10.21 -20.37
C LEU A 143 1.00 -9.26 -21.41
N LYS A 144 2.20 -8.72 -21.17
CA LYS A 144 2.93 -7.91 -22.17
C LYS A 144 3.25 -8.69 -23.43
N GLU A 145 3.75 -9.92 -23.31
CA GLU A 145 4.01 -10.79 -24.45
C GLU A 145 2.75 -11.03 -25.29
N LEU A 146 1.58 -11.03 -24.66
CA LEU A 146 0.28 -11.17 -25.31
C LEU A 146 -0.26 -9.84 -25.88
N GLY A 147 0.50 -8.75 -25.80
CA GLY A 147 0.15 -7.44 -26.33
C GLY A 147 -0.70 -6.57 -25.41
N ALA A 148 -0.84 -6.92 -24.13
CA ALA A 148 -1.60 -6.11 -23.19
C ALA A 148 -0.82 -4.86 -22.72
N PHE A 149 -1.52 -3.75 -22.56
CA PHE A 149 -0.98 -2.51 -21.97
C PHE A 149 -0.97 -2.61 -20.45
N VAL A 150 0.15 -3.04 -19.88
CA VAL A 150 0.36 -3.17 -18.43
C VAL A 150 1.49 -2.27 -17.94
N SER A 151 1.35 -1.73 -16.73
CA SER A 151 2.42 -0.99 -16.08
C SER A 151 3.60 -1.89 -15.74
N GLU A 152 4.80 -1.33 -15.64
CA GLU A 152 5.88 -1.96 -14.86
C GLU A 152 5.50 -2.02 -13.40
N THR A 153 6.21 -2.84 -12.62
CA THR A 153 5.96 -2.97 -11.20
C THR A 153 7.26 -3.29 -10.43
N ASP A 154 7.35 -2.75 -9.22
CA ASP A 154 8.39 -3.06 -8.24
C ASP A 154 7.81 -3.80 -7.02
N ASN A 155 6.50 -4.16 -7.05
CA ASN A 155 5.82 -4.69 -5.87
C ASN A 155 4.82 -5.82 -6.20
N HIS A 156 3.77 -5.97 -5.42
CA HIS A 156 2.79 -7.06 -5.46
C HIS A 156 1.64 -6.85 -6.44
N LEU A 157 1.60 -5.77 -7.20
CA LEU A 157 0.52 -5.46 -8.14
C LEU A 157 1.06 -4.78 -9.40
N PHE A 158 0.31 -4.87 -10.47
CA PHE A 158 0.46 -4.05 -11.68
C PHE A 158 -0.90 -3.53 -12.12
N LEU A 159 -0.91 -2.53 -12.98
CA LEU A 159 -2.13 -1.98 -13.58
C LEU A 159 -2.23 -2.44 -15.03
N LEU A 160 -3.40 -2.93 -15.42
CA LEU A 160 -3.75 -3.31 -16.78
C LEU A 160 -4.73 -2.26 -17.32
N ASN A 161 -4.34 -1.55 -18.39
CA ASN A 161 -5.25 -0.68 -19.12
C ASN A 161 -6.15 -1.55 -20.02
N THR A 162 -7.35 -1.79 -19.54
CA THR A 162 -8.30 -2.69 -20.24
C THR A 162 -8.99 -2.02 -21.40
N LEU A 163 -9.13 -0.68 -21.37
CA LEU A 163 -9.73 0.08 -22.45
C LEU A 163 -8.85 0.05 -23.70
N ASP A 164 -7.57 0.41 -23.56
CA ASP A 164 -6.63 0.40 -24.68
C ASP A 164 -6.27 -1.01 -25.15
N THR A 165 -6.29 -2.00 -24.24
CA THR A 165 -5.95 -3.39 -24.60
C THR A 165 -7.11 -4.13 -25.28
N TYR A 166 -8.32 -3.99 -24.73
CA TYR A 166 -9.47 -4.84 -25.11
C TYR A 166 -10.73 -4.06 -25.48
N GLY A 167 -10.71 -2.74 -25.43
CA GLY A 167 -11.89 -1.91 -25.62
C GLY A 167 -12.95 -2.06 -24.50
N LEU A 168 -12.53 -2.50 -23.32
CA LEU A 168 -13.41 -2.75 -22.17
C LEU A 168 -13.13 -1.74 -21.06
N THR A 169 -14.18 -1.21 -20.43
CA THR A 169 -14.01 -0.47 -19.19
C THR A 169 -13.48 -1.39 -18.08
N GLY A 170 -12.80 -0.82 -17.07
CA GLY A 170 -12.30 -1.59 -15.93
C GLY A 170 -13.41 -2.35 -15.21
N LEU A 171 -14.63 -1.77 -15.12
CA LEU A 171 -15.80 -2.45 -14.57
C LEU A 171 -16.21 -3.68 -15.40
N ALA A 172 -16.26 -3.53 -16.72
CA ALA A 172 -16.63 -4.65 -17.61
C ALA A 172 -15.59 -5.77 -17.56
N ALA A 173 -14.30 -5.41 -17.54
CA ALA A 173 -13.21 -6.37 -17.41
C ALA A 173 -13.24 -7.10 -16.06
N GLN A 174 -13.43 -6.37 -14.94
CA GLN A 174 -13.57 -6.96 -13.60
C GLN A 174 -14.69 -8.00 -13.58
N ASN A 175 -15.89 -7.65 -14.09
CA ASN A 175 -17.03 -8.56 -14.09
C ASN A 175 -16.76 -9.83 -14.93
N LYS A 176 -16.15 -9.70 -16.11
CA LYS A 176 -15.78 -10.85 -16.95
C LYS A 176 -14.75 -11.77 -16.31
N LEU A 177 -13.76 -11.20 -15.61
CA LEU A 177 -12.76 -11.98 -14.90
C LEU A 177 -13.36 -12.72 -13.70
N GLU A 178 -14.34 -12.11 -13.02
CA GLU A 178 -15.04 -12.74 -11.91
C GLU A 178 -15.86 -13.97 -12.34
N GLU A 179 -16.44 -13.97 -13.56
CA GLU A 179 -17.13 -15.14 -14.14
C GLU A 179 -16.26 -16.40 -14.23
N ILE A 180 -14.93 -16.22 -14.32
CA ILE A 180 -13.94 -17.31 -14.36
C ILE A 180 -13.11 -17.41 -13.06
N ASN A 181 -13.63 -16.86 -11.97
CA ASN A 181 -13.01 -16.87 -10.64
C ASN A 181 -11.64 -16.14 -10.55
N ILE A 182 -11.39 -15.16 -11.40
CA ILE A 182 -10.24 -14.26 -11.27
C ILE A 182 -10.71 -12.96 -10.62
N THR A 183 -10.44 -12.81 -9.33
CA THR A 183 -10.78 -11.60 -8.59
C THR A 183 -9.79 -10.49 -8.90
N THR A 184 -10.31 -9.37 -9.39
CA THR A 184 -9.54 -8.17 -9.67
C THR A 184 -10.21 -6.95 -9.05
N ASN A 185 -9.55 -5.81 -9.10
CA ASN A 185 -10.11 -4.55 -8.62
C ASN A 185 -9.94 -3.49 -9.70
N LYS A 186 -11.04 -2.85 -10.10
CA LYS A 186 -10.98 -1.73 -11.02
C LYS A 186 -10.41 -0.50 -10.31
N ASN A 187 -9.54 0.23 -10.98
CA ASN A 187 -8.92 1.46 -10.48
C ASN A 187 -8.77 2.45 -11.61
N MET A 188 -8.76 3.73 -11.28
CA MET A 188 -8.35 4.76 -12.23
C MET A 188 -6.86 4.63 -12.52
N ILE A 189 -6.48 4.81 -13.78
CA ILE A 189 -5.09 4.93 -14.21
C ILE A 189 -4.75 6.41 -14.48
N PRO A 190 -3.47 6.79 -14.51
CA PRO A 190 -3.09 8.16 -14.87
C PRO A 190 -3.63 8.55 -16.24
N GLY A 191 -4.37 9.67 -16.29
CA GLY A 191 -5.00 10.15 -17.52
C GLY A 191 -6.38 9.55 -17.82
N ASP A 192 -6.92 8.72 -16.95
CA ASP A 192 -8.25 8.16 -17.11
C ASP A 192 -9.33 9.26 -17.22
N MET A 193 -10.10 9.21 -18.29
CA MET A 193 -11.18 10.17 -18.56
C MET A 193 -12.56 9.62 -18.16
N LEU A 194 -12.63 8.37 -17.75
CA LEU A 194 -13.86 7.73 -17.30
C LEU A 194 -14.16 8.03 -15.82
N SER A 195 -15.39 7.80 -15.42
CA SER A 195 -15.76 7.94 -14.01
C SER A 195 -15.09 6.89 -13.13
N PRO A 196 -14.81 7.17 -11.84
CA PRO A 196 -14.25 6.16 -10.92
C PRO A 196 -15.09 4.88 -10.78
N LYS A 197 -16.35 4.90 -11.25
CA LYS A 197 -17.23 3.72 -11.24
C LYS A 197 -16.98 2.79 -12.43
N GLU A 198 -16.45 3.31 -13.53
CA GLU A 198 -16.24 2.59 -14.78
C GLU A 198 -14.76 2.28 -15.00
N THR A 199 -13.91 3.30 -14.95
CA THR A 199 -12.44 3.27 -15.13
C THR A 199 -11.95 2.68 -16.47
N SER A 200 -10.66 2.75 -16.69
CA SER A 200 -10.03 2.20 -17.92
C SER A 200 -9.24 0.93 -17.64
#